data_ed389b0d21b010c898595797a8265069
#
_entry.id   ed389b0d21b010c898595797a8265069
#
_cell.length_a   1.000
_cell.length_b   1.000
_cell.length_c   1.000
_cell.angle_alpha   90.00
_cell.angle_beta   90.00
_cell.angle_gamma   90.00
#
_symmetry.space_group_name_H-M   'P 1'
#
loop_
_entity.id
_entity.type
_entity.pdbx_description
1 polymer ?
#
loop_
_entity_poly.entity_id
_entity_poly.type
_entity_poly.pdbx_seq_one_letter_code
_entity_poly.pdbx_strand_id
1 'polypeptide(L)'
;MIGHKDFPSRSGGVEVMVGGLARSLVERGYDVTVYNRGLEKHHNVYDVDGVHARRVFTLQKPALNATVYSFLATFDALFRGYDVIHYHAIGPSVPLLIAKLFGKHTVCTVHGLNWKVDKWRGFASRYMKLGERIAAKYADDLVVLSETEWNYFLQKYGRASILIPNAIRFYEKRACSLIREKYGLEQGEYILYVGRISPEKGTLDLVEGYRKAKTGKKLVLVGPLDDSEYCRAVQQQAQNAPNIIMTGYVVGDPLKELYSNCGLFVLPSHTEGLSLSLLEALSIGARCLVSDIPENTVVTDIYGAAFKPEDTDDLARALKRECTQEYPDAMRQQQIEYVHTNFEYDVMLDRYEEVYHHVVGDPLKAMPSTLKKGKVPVGAKA
;
A
#
# COMPACT_ATOMS: atom_id res chain seq x y z
N MET A 1 -10.10 3.31 -14.42
CA MET A 1 -9.70 2.70 -13.13
C MET A 1 -10.82 2.84 -12.12
N ILE A 2 -11.22 1.73 -11.45
CA ILE A 2 -12.35 1.65 -10.51
C ILE A 2 -11.89 0.95 -9.23
N GLY A 3 -12.21 1.49 -8.01
CA GLY A 3 -11.99 0.77 -6.76
C GLY A 3 -11.39 1.58 -5.61
N HIS A 4 -10.65 2.64 -5.89
CA HIS A 4 -10.16 3.59 -4.90
C HIS A 4 -11.28 4.49 -4.36
N LYS A 5 -10.98 5.32 -3.36
CA LYS A 5 -11.98 6.24 -2.78
C LYS A 5 -12.02 7.57 -3.51
N ASP A 6 -10.87 8.20 -3.66
CA ASP A 6 -10.77 9.54 -4.23
C ASP A 6 -9.41 9.73 -4.92
N PHE A 7 -9.37 10.59 -5.94
CA PHE A 7 -8.19 11.03 -6.66
C PHE A 7 -8.33 12.54 -6.97
N PRO A 8 -7.30 13.34 -6.71
CA PRO A 8 -6.03 12.98 -6.07
C PRO A 8 -6.18 12.77 -4.56
N SER A 9 -5.60 11.71 -4.04
CA SER A 9 -5.59 11.42 -2.60
C SER A 9 -4.37 10.61 -2.20
N ARG A 10 -3.93 10.78 -0.96
CA ARG A 10 -2.86 9.99 -0.33
C ARG A 10 -3.33 9.37 0.98
N SER A 11 -4.63 9.24 1.19
CA SER A 11 -5.24 8.76 2.45
C SER A 11 -5.04 7.26 2.71
N GLY A 12 -4.55 6.50 1.71
CA GLY A 12 -4.27 5.07 1.83
C GLY A 12 -3.38 4.57 0.70
N GLY A 13 -2.81 3.37 0.87
CA GLY A 13 -1.89 2.76 -0.10
C GLY A 13 -2.52 2.56 -1.48
N VAL A 14 -3.81 2.20 -1.54
CA VAL A 14 -4.54 2.04 -2.82
C VAL A 14 -4.65 3.37 -3.56
N GLU A 15 -4.99 4.45 -2.85
CA GLU A 15 -5.10 5.80 -3.41
C GLU A 15 -3.75 6.29 -3.94
N VAL A 16 -2.67 6.07 -3.21
CA VAL A 16 -1.31 6.43 -3.63
C VAL A 16 -0.90 5.65 -4.87
N MET A 17 -1.14 4.33 -4.88
CA MET A 17 -0.79 3.46 -6.00
C MET A 17 -1.60 3.80 -7.25
N VAL A 18 -2.93 3.91 -7.16
CA VAL A 18 -3.80 4.25 -8.30
C VAL A 18 -3.47 5.64 -8.84
N GLY A 19 -3.28 6.61 -7.94
CA GLY A 19 -2.94 7.98 -8.35
C GLY A 19 -1.58 8.08 -9.02
N GLY A 20 -0.59 7.35 -8.54
CA GLY A 20 0.72 7.25 -9.18
C GLY A 20 0.62 6.59 -10.56
N LEU A 21 0.02 5.39 -10.62
CA LEU A 21 -0.14 4.63 -11.86
C LEU A 21 -0.89 5.45 -12.93
N ALA A 22 -1.99 6.12 -12.55
CA ALA A 22 -2.78 6.92 -13.49
C ALA A 22 -1.96 8.06 -14.11
N ARG A 23 -1.22 8.84 -13.29
CA ARG A 23 -0.37 9.95 -13.79
C ARG A 23 0.73 9.43 -14.71
N SER A 24 1.42 8.38 -14.32
CA SER A 24 2.53 7.86 -15.11
C SER A 24 2.09 7.23 -16.43
N LEU A 25 0.90 6.64 -16.48
CA LEU A 25 0.31 6.18 -17.75
C LEU A 25 -0.02 7.37 -18.65
N VAL A 26 -0.54 8.49 -18.12
CA VAL A 26 -0.76 9.73 -18.89
C VAL A 26 0.56 10.27 -19.43
N GLU A 27 1.62 10.30 -18.61
CA GLU A 27 2.98 10.70 -19.05
C GLU A 27 3.50 9.82 -20.20
N ARG A 28 3.04 8.56 -20.30
CA ARG A 28 3.36 7.62 -21.39
C ARG A 28 2.36 7.66 -22.56
N GLY A 29 1.42 8.59 -22.55
CA GLY A 29 0.48 8.83 -23.66
C GLY A 29 -0.82 8.05 -23.59
N TYR A 30 -1.16 7.41 -22.48
CA TYR A 30 -2.46 6.77 -22.29
C TYR A 30 -3.53 7.78 -21.89
N ASP A 31 -4.74 7.58 -22.39
CA ASP A 31 -5.94 8.27 -21.90
C ASP A 31 -6.46 7.53 -20.65
N VAL A 32 -6.36 8.16 -19.49
CA VAL A 32 -6.68 7.53 -18.21
C VAL A 32 -7.84 8.23 -17.51
N THR A 33 -8.91 7.47 -17.29
CA THR A 33 -10.03 7.90 -16.45
C THR A 33 -10.03 7.17 -15.11
N VAL A 34 -10.13 7.92 -14.00
CA VAL A 34 -10.31 7.39 -12.65
C VAL A 34 -11.71 7.72 -12.13
N TYR A 35 -12.37 6.76 -11.48
CA TYR A 35 -13.69 6.94 -10.92
C TYR A 35 -13.62 7.20 -9.42
N ASN A 36 -14.03 8.41 -9.00
CA ASN A 36 -14.07 8.84 -7.60
C ASN A 36 -15.44 8.61 -6.97
N ARG A 37 -15.46 8.40 -5.67
CA ARG A 37 -16.71 8.29 -4.89
C ARG A 37 -17.24 9.68 -4.58
N GLY A 38 -18.52 9.93 -4.82
CA GLY A 38 -19.19 11.21 -4.53
C GLY A 38 -20.52 11.01 -3.82
N LEU A 39 -20.90 11.97 -3.00
CA LEU A 39 -22.21 12.00 -2.33
C LEU A 39 -23.25 12.77 -3.16
N GLU A 40 -22.80 13.55 -4.11
CA GLU A 40 -23.66 14.33 -5.00
C GLU A 40 -24.17 13.46 -6.15
N LYS A 41 -25.41 13.66 -6.56
CA LYS A 41 -26.03 12.95 -7.68
C LYS A 41 -25.52 13.41 -9.06
N HIS A 42 -24.79 14.51 -9.11
CA HIS A 42 -24.23 15.04 -10.35
C HIS A 42 -22.86 14.44 -10.63
N HIS A 43 -22.67 13.93 -11.85
CA HIS A 43 -21.40 13.41 -12.33
C HIS A 43 -20.48 14.60 -12.67
N ASN A 44 -19.62 14.97 -11.73
CA ASN A 44 -18.59 15.98 -12.00
C ASN A 44 -17.39 15.28 -12.65
N VAL A 45 -16.98 15.80 -13.82
CA VAL A 45 -15.74 15.42 -14.49
C VAL A 45 -14.77 16.58 -14.34
N TYR A 46 -13.55 16.29 -13.94
CA TYR A 46 -12.48 17.27 -13.82
C TYR A 46 -11.14 16.62 -14.12
N ASP A 47 -10.19 17.41 -14.58
CA ASP A 47 -8.87 16.93 -14.93
C ASP A 47 -7.85 17.32 -13.85
N VAL A 48 -7.00 16.37 -13.49
CA VAL A 48 -5.89 16.58 -12.57
C VAL A 48 -4.65 15.90 -13.14
N ASP A 49 -3.63 16.69 -13.45
CA ASP A 49 -2.37 16.18 -14.01
C ASP A 49 -2.58 15.34 -15.29
N GLY A 50 -3.53 15.72 -16.14
CA GLY A 50 -3.91 15.00 -17.35
C GLY A 50 -4.76 13.75 -17.15
N VAL A 51 -5.06 13.39 -15.91
CA VAL A 51 -5.96 12.28 -15.58
C VAL A 51 -7.39 12.76 -15.50
N HIS A 52 -8.31 12.12 -16.23
CA HIS A 52 -9.74 12.42 -16.19
C HIS A 52 -10.37 11.82 -14.93
N ALA A 53 -10.71 12.64 -13.95
CA ALA A 53 -11.38 12.21 -12.74
C ALA A 53 -12.90 12.34 -12.88
N ARG A 54 -13.63 11.25 -12.70
CA ARG A 54 -15.10 11.18 -12.77
C ARG A 54 -15.67 10.84 -11.41
N ARG A 55 -16.51 11.72 -10.87
CA ARG A 55 -17.19 11.47 -9.61
C ARG A 55 -18.51 10.74 -9.83
N VAL A 56 -18.69 9.63 -9.14
CA VAL A 56 -19.88 8.76 -9.23
C VAL A 56 -20.55 8.68 -7.87
N PHE A 57 -21.86 8.76 -7.86
CA PHE A 57 -22.67 8.72 -6.65
C PHE A 57 -22.41 7.46 -5.82
N THR A 58 -22.41 7.61 -4.51
CA THR A 58 -22.39 6.50 -3.55
C THR A 58 -23.15 6.84 -2.26
N LEU A 59 -23.33 5.85 -1.41
CA LEU A 59 -23.99 5.96 -0.10
C LEU A 59 -22.95 6.12 1.02
N GLN A 60 -23.28 6.88 2.06
CA GLN A 60 -22.37 7.08 3.21
C GLN A 60 -22.22 5.83 4.11
N LYS A 61 -23.10 4.82 3.97
CA LYS A 61 -23.03 3.59 4.78
C LYS A 61 -21.80 2.77 4.38
N PRO A 62 -20.89 2.44 5.32
CA PRO A 62 -19.58 1.84 5.01
C PRO A 62 -19.64 0.60 4.13
N ALA A 63 -20.60 -0.32 4.40
CA ALA A 63 -20.76 -1.57 3.63
C ALA A 63 -21.30 -1.34 2.21
N LEU A 64 -22.11 -0.30 1.98
CA LEU A 64 -22.74 0.00 0.69
C LEU A 64 -21.94 1.01 -0.13
N ASN A 65 -21.06 1.77 0.51
CA ASN A 65 -20.30 2.81 -0.15
C ASN A 65 -19.49 2.27 -1.34
N ALA A 66 -18.63 1.28 -1.13
CA ALA A 66 -17.83 0.69 -2.18
C ALA A 66 -18.69 -0.07 -3.20
N THR A 67 -19.75 -0.75 -2.76
CA THR A 67 -20.61 -1.54 -3.62
C THR A 67 -21.38 -0.67 -4.61
N VAL A 68 -22.16 0.31 -4.14
CA VAL A 68 -22.98 1.19 -5.01
C VAL A 68 -22.08 1.92 -6.01
N TYR A 69 -20.98 2.49 -5.51
CA TYR A 69 -19.99 3.16 -6.34
C TYR A 69 -19.48 2.26 -7.48
N SER A 70 -19.01 1.04 -7.15
CA SER A 70 -18.36 0.19 -8.15
C SER A 70 -19.34 -0.29 -9.24
N PHE A 71 -20.61 -0.55 -8.88
CA PHE A 71 -21.64 -0.87 -9.88
C PHE A 71 -21.92 0.33 -10.79
N LEU A 72 -22.16 1.52 -10.25
CA LEU A 72 -22.45 2.70 -11.04
C LEU A 72 -21.25 3.12 -11.91
N ALA A 73 -20.03 3.05 -11.39
CA ALA A 73 -18.81 3.31 -12.14
C ALA A 73 -18.64 2.30 -13.29
N THR A 74 -18.91 1.02 -13.05
CA THR A 74 -18.87 0.00 -14.10
C THR A 74 -19.91 0.28 -15.17
N PHE A 75 -21.16 0.56 -14.82
CA PHE A 75 -22.20 0.88 -15.79
C PHE A 75 -21.84 2.11 -16.64
N ASP A 76 -21.33 3.19 -16.05
CA ASP A 76 -20.86 4.35 -16.82
C ASP A 76 -19.69 3.96 -17.76
N ALA A 77 -18.74 3.15 -17.27
CA ALA A 77 -17.58 2.72 -18.04
C ALA A 77 -17.93 1.84 -19.26
N LEU A 78 -19.02 1.05 -19.20
CA LEU A 78 -19.44 0.19 -20.32
C LEU A 78 -19.70 0.98 -21.61
N PHE A 79 -20.17 2.23 -21.50
CA PHE A 79 -20.61 3.05 -22.63
C PHE A 79 -19.60 4.15 -23.03
N ARG A 80 -18.36 4.09 -22.48
CA ARG A 80 -17.34 5.12 -22.71
C ARG A 80 -16.26 4.77 -23.73
N GLY A 81 -16.31 3.59 -24.30
CA GLY A 81 -15.32 3.21 -25.33
C GLY A 81 -13.93 2.89 -24.77
N TYR A 82 -13.79 2.66 -23.46
CA TYR A 82 -12.50 2.27 -22.86
C TYR A 82 -12.04 0.91 -23.40
N ASP A 83 -10.75 0.79 -23.71
CA ASP A 83 -10.12 -0.46 -24.11
C ASP A 83 -10.01 -1.43 -22.94
N VAL A 84 -9.65 -0.93 -21.76
CA VAL A 84 -9.46 -1.73 -20.54
C VAL A 84 -10.19 -1.10 -19.36
N ILE A 85 -10.92 -1.91 -18.58
CA ILE A 85 -11.46 -1.53 -17.28
C ILE A 85 -10.61 -2.18 -16.19
N HIS A 86 -9.86 -1.37 -15.45
CA HIS A 86 -8.99 -1.86 -14.39
C HIS A 86 -9.67 -1.69 -13.02
N TYR A 87 -9.93 -2.81 -12.35
CA TYR A 87 -10.50 -2.87 -11.00
C TYR A 87 -9.40 -2.96 -9.94
N HIS A 88 -9.49 -2.15 -8.90
CA HIS A 88 -8.59 -2.17 -7.76
C HIS A 88 -9.31 -2.66 -6.51
N ALA A 89 -8.77 -3.69 -5.86
CA ALA A 89 -9.31 -4.43 -4.72
C ALA A 89 -10.49 -5.36 -5.04
N ILE A 90 -10.61 -6.42 -4.25
CA ILE A 90 -11.57 -7.53 -4.46
C ILE A 90 -13.04 -7.12 -4.27
N GLY A 91 -13.36 -6.20 -3.34
CA GLY A 91 -14.73 -5.74 -3.13
C GLY A 91 -15.32 -5.03 -4.35
N PRO A 92 -14.66 -3.97 -4.86
CA PRO A 92 -15.06 -3.28 -6.08
C PRO A 92 -15.09 -4.14 -7.35
N SER A 93 -14.52 -5.34 -7.34
CA SER A 93 -14.48 -6.25 -8.50
C SER A 93 -15.74 -7.07 -8.72
N VAL A 94 -16.73 -7.00 -7.83
CA VAL A 94 -18.01 -7.74 -8.04
C VAL A 94 -18.67 -7.41 -9.38
N PRO A 95 -18.81 -6.13 -9.83
CA PRO A 95 -19.40 -5.79 -11.12
C PRO A 95 -18.50 -6.09 -12.33
N LEU A 96 -17.25 -6.57 -12.15
CA LEU A 96 -16.39 -7.02 -13.24
C LEU A 96 -17.08 -8.06 -14.13
N LEU A 97 -17.90 -8.95 -13.55
CA LEU A 97 -18.65 -9.92 -14.30
C LEU A 97 -19.59 -9.26 -15.33
N ILE A 98 -20.18 -8.11 -14.98
CA ILE A 98 -21.04 -7.35 -15.90
C ILE A 98 -20.16 -6.82 -17.05
N ALA A 99 -19.01 -6.23 -16.78
CA ALA A 99 -18.09 -5.76 -17.81
C ALA A 99 -17.71 -6.89 -18.78
N LYS A 100 -17.45 -8.09 -18.26
CA LYS A 100 -17.15 -9.27 -19.09
C LYS A 100 -18.32 -9.70 -19.96
N LEU A 101 -19.55 -9.67 -19.44
CA LEU A 101 -20.77 -9.98 -20.22
C LEU A 101 -20.99 -8.99 -21.38
N PHE A 102 -20.51 -7.76 -21.24
CA PHE A 102 -20.51 -6.74 -22.30
C PHE A 102 -19.25 -6.76 -23.18
N GLY A 103 -18.44 -7.81 -23.09
CA GLY A 103 -17.26 -8.00 -23.94
C GLY A 103 -16.09 -7.06 -23.64
N LYS A 104 -16.05 -6.40 -22.45
CA LYS A 104 -14.96 -5.51 -22.06
C LYS A 104 -13.73 -6.29 -21.59
N HIS A 105 -12.55 -5.78 -21.92
CA HIS A 105 -11.29 -6.25 -21.36
C HIS A 105 -11.16 -5.77 -19.91
N THR A 106 -10.75 -6.67 -19.02
CA THR A 106 -10.75 -6.39 -17.58
C THR A 106 -9.46 -6.83 -16.91
N VAL A 107 -8.88 -5.94 -16.14
CA VAL A 107 -7.76 -6.23 -15.23
C VAL A 107 -8.25 -6.05 -13.79
N CYS A 108 -7.79 -6.89 -12.88
CA CYS A 108 -8.05 -6.72 -11.45
C CYS A 108 -6.74 -6.78 -10.67
N THR A 109 -6.42 -5.71 -9.93
CA THR A 109 -5.33 -5.71 -8.95
C THR A 109 -5.87 -5.95 -7.54
N VAL A 110 -5.37 -7.00 -6.89
CA VAL A 110 -5.69 -7.33 -5.49
C VAL A 110 -4.74 -6.54 -4.58
N HIS A 111 -5.30 -5.76 -3.65
CA HIS A 111 -4.55 -4.98 -2.67
C HIS A 111 -4.69 -5.57 -1.26
N GLY A 112 -4.45 -6.86 -1.13
CA GLY A 112 -4.59 -7.59 0.11
C GLY A 112 -5.93 -8.34 0.23
N LEU A 113 -5.90 -9.42 1.02
CA LEU A 113 -7.08 -10.25 1.31
C LEU A 113 -7.88 -9.64 2.47
N ASN A 114 -8.47 -8.48 2.23
CA ASN A 114 -9.11 -7.63 3.24
C ASN A 114 -10.23 -8.31 4.07
N TRP A 115 -10.80 -9.43 3.59
CA TRP A 115 -11.81 -10.18 4.35
C TRP A 115 -11.20 -10.95 5.53
N LYS A 116 -9.88 -11.07 5.64
CA LYS A 116 -9.16 -11.61 6.82
C LYS A 116 -9.15 -10.63 8.00
N VAL A 117 -9.43 -9.34 7.74
CA VAL A 117 -9.45 -8.30 8.78
C VAL A 117 -10.78 -8.33 9.52
N ASP A 118 -10.75 -8.31 10.84
CA ASP A 118 -11.94 -8.39 11.73
C ASP A 118 -13.00 -7.32 11.48
N LYS A 119 -12.64 -6.20 10.90
CA LYS A 119 -13.54 -5.12 10.48
C LYS A 119 -14.66 -5.59 9.53
N TRP A 120 -14.43 -6.68 8.79
CA TRP A 120 -15.33 -7.16 7.74
C TRP A 120 -15.99 -8.48 8.16
N ARG A 121 -17.01 -8.41 9.03
CA ARG A 121 -17.80 -9.58 9.45
C ARG A 121 -19.14 -9.68 8.71
N GLY A 122 -19.73 -10.86 8.65
CA GLY A 122 -21.07 -11.08 8.11
C GLY A 122 -21.19 -10.86 6.60
N PHE A 123 -22.15 -10.04 6.20
CA PHE A 123 -22.47 -9.80 4.78
C PHE A 123 -21.30 -9.18 4.00
N ALA A 124 -20.56 -8.25 4.58
CA ALA A 124 -19.43 -7.60 3.92
C ALA A 124 -18.31 -8.59 3.59
N SER A 125 -18.02 -9.55 4.48
CA SER A 125 -17.04 -10.61 4.21
C SER A 125 -17.49 -11.51 3.06
N ARG A 126 -18.79 -11.88 3.03
CA ARG A 126 -19.37 -12.69 1.93
C ARG A 126 -19.29 -11.96 0.59
N TYR A 127 -19.58 -10.66 0.59
CA TYR A 127 -19.48 -9.81 -0.60
C TYR A 127 -18.04 -9.74 -1.13
N MET A 128 -17.06 -9.53 -0.25
CA MET A 128 -15.65 -9.53 -0.66
C MET A 128 -15.17 -10.88 -1.19
N LYS A 129 -15.58 -12.00 -0.55
CA LYS A 129 -15.30 -13.35 -1.06
C LYS A 129 -15.96 -13.63 -2.42
N LEU A 130 -17.13 -13.03 -2.67
CA LEU A 130 -17.75 -13.08 -4.00
C LEU A 130 -16.91 -12.32 -5.03
N GLY A 131 -16.46 -11.10 -4.72
CA GLY A 131 -15.60 -10.32 -5.59
C GLY A 131 -14.27 -11.01 -5.88
N GLU A 132 -13.64 -11.62 -4.86
CA GLU A 132 -12.44 -12.44 -5.00
C GLU A 132 -12.66 -13.60 -5.99
N ARG A 133 -13.77 -14.33 -5.85
CA ARG A 133 -14.12 -15.44 -6.76
C ARG A 133 -14.37 -14.94 -8.18
N ILE A 134 -15.04 -13.80 -8.34
CA ILE A 134 -15.31 -13.20 -9.65
C ILE A 134 -14.00 -12.74 -10.29
N ALA A 135 -13.15 -12.02 -9.57
CA ALA A 135 -11.85 -11.59 -10.06
C ALA A 135 -10.98 -12.78 -10.47
N ALA A 136 -10.88 -13.81 -9.62
CA ALA A 136 -10.09 -15.01 -9.92
C ALA A 136 -10.57 -15.77 -11.17
N LYS A 137 -11.90 -15.80 -11.41
CA LYS A 137 -12.49 -16.62 -12.48
C LYS A 137 -12.66 -15.86 -13.79
N TYR A 138 -12.96 -14.56 -13.74
CA TYR A 138 -13.45 -13.83 -14.92
C TYR A 138 -12.59 -12.64 -15.33
N ALA A 139 -11.68 -12.12 -14.51
CA ALA A 139 -10.73 -11.11 -14.96
C ALA A 139 -9.85 -11.70 -16.10
N ASP A 140 -9.60 -10.94 -17.16
CA ASP A 140 -8.66 -11.35 -18.20
C ASP A 140 -7.30 -11.52 -17.56
N ASP A 141 -6.80 -10.52 -16.86
CA ASP A 141 -5.62 -10.63 -16.03
C ASP A 141 -5.89 -10.27 -14.57
N LEU A 142 -5.29 -11.07 -13.67
CA LEU A 142 -5.33 -10.88 -12.23
C LEU A 142 -3.93 -10.52 -11.73
N VAL A 143 -3.79 -9.31 -11.20
CA VAL A 143 -2.54 -8.82 -10.62
C VAL A 143 -2.60 -8.95 -9.10
N VAL A 144 -1.51 -9.43 -8.52
CA VAL A 144 -1.30 -9.55 -7.06
C VAL A 144 0.01 -8.87 -6.65
N LEU A 145 0.11 -8.44 -5.40
CA LEU A 145 1.23 -7.62 -4.92
C LEU A 145 2.30 -8.43 -4.18
N SER A 146 2.00 -9.68 -3.81
CA SER A 146 2.90 -10.54 -3.03
C SER A 146 2.87 -11.99 -3.49
N GLU A 147 3.95 -12.73 -3.21
CA GLU A 147 4.01 -14.18 -3.44
C GLU A 147 2.97 -14.94 -2.60
N THR A 148 2.66 -14.45 -1.41
CA THR A 148 1.61 -15.00 -0.55
C THR A 148 0.25 -14.97 -1.26
N GLU A 149 -0.10 -13.84 -1.88
CA GLU A 149 -1.32 -13.71 -2.66
C GLU A 149 -1.28 -14.56 -3.93
N TRP A 150 -0.13 -14.59 -4.63
CA TRP A 150 0.06 -15.40 -5.81
C TRP A 150 -0.17 -16.89 -5.52
N ASN A 151 0.46 -17.41 -4.47
CA ASN A 151 0.28 -18.80 -4.01
C ASN A 151 -1.17 -19.07 -3.58
N TYR A 152 -1.81 -18.12 -2.90
CA TYR A 152 -3.20 -18.23 -2.48
C TYR A 152 -4.15 -18.39 -3.67
N PHE A 153 -4.05 -17.55 -4.70
CA PHE A 153 -4.91 -17.65 -5.89
C PHE A 153 -4.62 -18.91 -6.71
N LEU A 154 -3.37 -19.32 -6.80
CA LEU A 154 -2.99 -20.57 -7.47
C LEU A 154 -3.59 -21.78 -6.74
N GLN A 155 -3.41 -21.90 -5.43
CA GLN A 155 -3.87 -23.06 -4.65
C GLN A 155 -5.39 -23.12 -4.54
N LYS A 156 -6.04 -21.98 -4.33
CA LYS A 156 -7.50 -21.94 -4.06
C LYS A 156 -8.35 -21.99 -5.33
N TYR A 157 -7.89 -21.36 -6.40
CA TYR A 157 -8.67 -21.18 -7.63
C TYR A 157 -8.02 -21.80 -8.87
N GLY A 158 -6.81 -22.35 -8.77
CA GLY A 158 -6.04 -22.77 -9.93
C GLY A 158 -5.67 -21.59 -10.85
N ARG A 159 -5.76 -20.33 -10.35
CA ARG A 159 -5.54 -19.13 -11.13
C ARG A 159 -4.08 -18.69 -11.06
N ALA A 160 -3.37 -18.78 -12.18
CA ALA A 160 -2.12 -18.07 -12.36
C ALA A 160 -2.40 -16.57 -12.37
N SER A 161 -1.86 -15.85 -11.42
CA SER A 161 -1.89 -14.39 -11.34
C SER A 161 -0.54 -13.79 -11.75
N ILE A 162 -0.53 -12.50 -12.01
CA ILE A 162 0.67 -11.76 -12.38
C ILE A 162 1.16 -11.06 -11.14
N LEU A 163 2.41 -11.32 -10.73
CA LEU A 163 3.00 -10.67 -9.57
C LEU A 163 3.61 -9.33 -9.99
N ILE A 164 2.96 -8.24 -9.58
CA ILE A 164 3.48 -6.87 -9.72
C ILE A 164 3.48 -6.23 -8.34
N PRO A 165 4.59 -6.26 -7.61
CA PRO A 165 4.65 -5.65 -6.29
C PRO A 165 4.44 -4.14 -6.36
N ASN A 166 3.99 -3.55 -5.25
CA ASN A 166 4.01 -2.10 -5.12
C ASN A 166 5.42 -1.58 -5.34
N ALA A 167 5.51 -0.37 -5.87
CA ALA A 167 6.77 0.30 -6.14
C ALA A 167 6.73 1.74 -5.64
N ILE A 168 7.89 2.35 -5.52
CA ILE A 168 8.06 3.71 -5.03
C ILE A 168 8.92 4.52 -5.98
N ARG A 169 8.72 5.83 -5.98
CA ARG A 169 9.65 6.77 -6.60
C ARG A 169 10.75 7.11 -5.61
N PHE A 170 11.98 6.94 -6.01
CA PHE A 170 13.14 7.26 -5.18
C PHE A 170 13.36 8.76 -5.04
N TYR A 171 13.95 9.14 -3.95
CA TYR A 171 14.41 10.51 -3.69
C TYR A 171 15.72 10.47 -2.91
N GLU A 172 16.51 11.51 -3.06
CA GLU A 172 17.72 11.66 -2.29
C GLU A 172 17.43 11.97 -0.82
N LYS A 173 18.33 11.54 0.07
CA LYS A 173 18.24 11.87 1.48
C LYS A 173 18.13 13.38 1.70
N ARG A 174 17.29 13.78 2.63
CA ARG A 174 17.08 15.17 3.02
C ARG A 174 17.76 15.46 4.35
N ALA A 175 18.37 16.66 4.46
CA ALA A 175 18.92 17.15 5.72
C ALA A 175 17.80 17.35 6.76
N CYS A 176 18.16 17.26 8.03
CA CYS A 176 17.25 17.48 9.14
C CYS A 176 17.07 18.99 9.38
N SER A 177 16.08 19.60 8.76
CA SER A 177 15.80 21.04 8.86
C SER A 177 14.35 21.32 9.29
N LEU A 178 13.37 21.02 8.44
CA LEU A 178 11.96 21.29 8.71
C LEU A 178 11.42 20.53 9.92
N ILE A 179 11.87 19.28 10.09
CA ILE A 179 11.43 18.44 11.22
C ILE A 179 12.11 18.86 12.54
N ARG A 180 13.32 19.46 12.47
CA ARG A 180 13.96 20.07 13.63
C ARG A 180 13.16 21.28 14.10
N GLU A 181 12.84 22.18 13.19
CA GLU A 181 12.09 23.38 13.48
C GLU A 181 10.69 23.06 14.04
N LYS A 182 9.98 22.15 13.38
CA LYS A 182 8.57 21.90 13.69
C LYS A 182 8.35 20.96 14.89
N TYR A 183 9.22 19.95 15.06
CA TYR A 183 9.02 18.86 16.02
C TYR A 183 10.18 18.70 17.01
N GLY A 184 11.25 19.49 16.88
CA GLY A 184 12.44 19.37 17.71
C GLY A 184 13.12 18.01 17.56
N LEU A 185 13.16 17.46 16.34
CA LEU A 185 13.78 16.18 16.03
C LEU A 185 15.20 16.38 15.51
N GLU A 186 16.10 15.51 15.96
CA GLU A 186 17.49 15.45 15.46
C GLU A 186 17.76 14.13 14.75
N GLN A 187 18.74 14.13 13.86
CA GLN A 187 19.13 12.94 13.10
C GLN A 187 19.52 11.78 14.02
N GLY A 188 18.93 10.61 13.78
CA GLY A 188 19.20 9.39 14.55
C GLY A 188 18.49 9.30 15.91
N GLU A 189 17.86 10.38 16.40
CA GLU A 189 17.34 10.47 17.76
C GLU A 189 15.88 10.08 17.93
N TYR A 190 15.25 9.52 16.89
CA TYR A 190 13.86 9.08 16.98
C TYR A 190 13.58 7.78 16.24
N ILE A 191 12.54 7.11 16.71
CA ILE A 191 11.90 5.94 16.08
C ILE A 191 10.74 6.48 15.27
N LEU A 192 10.62 6.03 14.02
CA LEU A 192 9.59 6.49 13.07
C LEU A 192 8.59 5.39 12.75
N TYR A 193 7.32 5.70 12.83
CA TYR A 193 6.22 4.95 12.24
C TYR A 193 5.50 5.83 11.22
N VAL A 194 5.18 5.29 10.04
CA VAL A 194 4.37 5.97 9.03
C VAL A 194 3.28 5.05 8.53
N GLY A 195 2.02 5.44 8.77
CA GLY A 195 0.88 4.63 8.37
C GLY A 195 -0.43 5.12 8.99
N ARG A 196 -1.54 4.46 8.65
CA ARG A 196 -2.83 4.74 9.31
C ARG A 196 -2.77 4.32 10.77
N ILE A 197 -3.43 5.09 11.64
CA ILE A 197 -3.61 4.73 13.04
C ILE A 197 -4.85 3.82 13.12
N SER A 198 -4.62 2.50 13.05
CA SER A 198 -5.70 1.50 12.99
C SER A 198 -5.27 0.15 13.58
N PRO A 199 -6.21 -0.70 14.01
CA PRO A 199 -5.89 -1.97 14.67
C PRO A 199 -4.97 -2.86 13.85
N GLU A 200 -5.24 -3.00 12.55
CA GLU A 200 -4.44 -3.84 11.65
C GLU A 200 -3.00 -3.35 11.46
N LYS A 201 -2.73 -2.09 11.86
CA LYS A 201 -1.38 -1.50 11.81
C LYS A 201 -0.62 -1.58 13.14
N GLY A 202 -1.22 -2.12 14.20
CA GLY A 202 -0.55 -2.42 15.46
C GLY A 202 0.02 -1.20 16.20
N THR A 203 -0.55 0.00 16.02
CA THR A 203 0.01 1.22 16.61
C THR A 203 -0.13 1.27 18.14
N LEU A 204 -1.15 0.61 18.73
CA LEU A 204 -1.24 0.47 20.20
C LEU A 204 -0.12 -0.42 20.72
N ASP A 205 0.17 -1.54 20.03
CA ASP A 205 1.27 -2.44 20.42
C ASP A 205 2.61 -1.71 20.35
N LEU A 206 2.78 -0.84 19.32
CA LEU A 206 3.99 -0.03 19.21
C LEU A 206 4.14 0.93 20.38
N VAL A 207 3.08 1.65 20.77
CA VAL A 207 3.12 2.58 21.91
C VAL A 207 3.42 1.82 23.21
N GLU A 208 2.79 0.67 23.43
CA GLU A 208 3.04 -0.15 24.61
C GLU A 208 4.46 -0.70 24.64
N GLY A 209 4.91 -1.33 23.53
CA GLY A 209 6.26 -1.86 23.40
C GLY A 209 7.34 -0.78 23.57
N TYR A 210 7.11 0.41 22.98
CA TYR A 210 8.00 1.55 23.16
C TYR A 210 8.13 2.00 24.62
N ARG A 211 7.03 2.08 25.35
CA ARG A 211 7.05 2.45 26.79
C ARG A 211 7.82 1.43 27.62
N LYS A 212 7.70 0.12 27.30
CA LYS A 212 8.46 -0.95 27.96
C LYS A 212 9.94 -0.90 27.59
N ALA A 213 10.29 -0.57 26.35
CA ALA A 213 11.66 -0.60 25.82
C ALA A 213 12.59 0.44 26.47
N LYS A 214 12.08 1.61 26.87
CA LYS A 214 12.85 2.71 27.49
C LYS A 214 14.13 3.06 26.72
N THR A 215 14.01 3.24 25.39
CA THR A 215 15.15 3.46 24.48
C THR A 215 15.83 4.82 24.64
N GLY A 216 15.18 5.78 25.29
CA GLY A 216 15.63 7.18 25.38
C GLY A 216 15.35 8.01 24.10
N LYS A 217 15.08 7.38 22.96
CA LYS A 217 14.72 8.07 21.71
C LYS A 217 13.24 8.48 21.70
N LYS A 218 12.89 9.52 20.94
CA LYS A 218 11.49 9.90 20.72
C LYS A 218 10.80 8.88 19.81
N LEU A 219 9.49 8.67 20.01
CA LEU A 219 8.64 7.91 19.07
C LEU A 219 7.81 8.91 18.25
N VAL A 220 7.90 8.84 16.93
CA VAL A 220 7.16 9.70 16.00
C VAL A 220 6.16 8.85 15.24
N LEU A 221 4.86 9.13 15.43
CA LEU A 221 3.75 8.49 14.76
C LEU A 221 3.18 9.43 13.69
N VAL A 222 3.37 9.06 12.43
CA VAL A 222 2.91 9.82 11.26
C VAL A 222 1.72 9.11 10.64
N GLY A 223 0.58 9.79 10.59
CA GLY A 223 -0.62 9.26 9.95
C GLY A 223 -1.86 10.10 10.23
N PRO A 224 -2.92 9.95 9.41
CA PRO A 224 -4.16 10.68 9.65
C PRO A 224 -4.75 10.31 11.00
N LEU A 225 -5.18 11.33 11.73
CA LEU A 225 -5.90 11.20 12.99
C LEU A 225 -7.40 11.26 12.65
N ASP A 226 -8.13 10.24 13.05
CA ASP A 226 -9.58 10.16 12.88
C ASP A 226 -10.30 10.01 14.23
N ASP A 227 -11.63 10.10 14.22
CA ASP A 227 -12.46 10.00 15.40
C ASP A 227 -12.79 8.54 15.80
N SER A 228 -12.02 7.56 15.32
CA SER A 228 -12.20 6.17 15.73
C SER A 228 -11.84 5.97 17.20
N GLU A 229 -12.48 5.01 17.84
CA GLU A 229 -12.16 4.62 19.22
C GLU A 229 -10.69 4.21 19.35
N TYR A 230 -10.17 3.49 18.36
CA TYR A 230 -8.77 3.06 18.34
C TYR A 230 -7.80 4.26 18.27
N CYS A 231 -8.05 5.21 17.36
CA CYS A 231 -7.20 6.40 17.25
C CYS A 231 -7.21 7.23 18.54
N ARG A 232 -8.38 7.41 19.16
CA ARG A 232 -8.48 8.07 20.47
C ARG A 232 -7.71 7.34 21.57
N ALA A 233 -7.74 6.00 21.58
CA ALA A 233 -6.95 5.21 22.55
C ALA A 233 -5.44 5.42 22.37
N VAL A 234 -4.96 5.44 21.11
CA VAL A 234 -3.53 5.74 20.82
C VAL A 234 -3.18 7.16 21.26
N GLN A 235 -4.03 8.15 20.97
CA GLN A 235 -3.82 9.55 21.40
C GLN A 235 -3.75 9.68 22.91
N GLN A 236 -4.65 9.03 23.65
CA GLN A 236 -4.66 9.04 25.11
C GLN A 236 -3.38 8.41 25.69
N GLN A 237 -2.91 7.30 25.13
CA GLN A 237 -1.65 6.71 25.57
C GLN A 237 -0.44 7.57 25.23
N ALA A 238 -0.44 8.25 24.07
CA ALA A 238 0.62 9.16 23.66
C ALA A 238 0.68 10.42 24.54
N GLN A 239 -0.46 11.01 24.90
CA GLN A 239 -0.52 12.19 25.77
C GLN A 239 0.14 11.97 27.14
N ASN A 240 0.11 10.74 27.64
CA ASN A 240 0.75 10.37 28.93
C ASN A 240 2.26 10.07 28.79
N ALA A 241 2.85 10.29 27.60
CA ALA A 241 4.25 10.00 27.33
C ALA A 241 4.88 11.15 26.52
N PRO A 242 5.61 12.07 27.14
CA PRO A 242 6.09 13.31 26.50
C PRO A 242 7.06 13.07 25.32
N ASN A 243 7.61 11.88 25.23
CA ASN A 243 8.52 11.49 24.14
C ASN A 243 7.79 10.85 22.94
N ILE A 244 6.45 10.81 22.92
CA ILE A 244 5.66 10.35 21.79
C ILE A 244 5.07 11.56 21.07
N ILE A 245 5.41 11.70 19.78
CA ILE A 245 4.94 12.79 18.92
C ILE A 245 3.99 12.21 17.88
N MET A 246 2.74 12.64 17.89
CA MET A 246 1.76 12.34 16.85
C MET A 246 1.67 13.54 15.91
N THR A 247 2.22 13.41 14.71
CA THR A 247 2.33 14.54 13.77
C THR A 247 1.04 14.82 13.00
N GLY A 248 0.09 13.87 13.00
CA GLY A 248 -0.99 13.87 12.03
C GLY A 248 -0.49 13.49 10.63
N TYR A 249 -1.25 13.90 9.61
CA TYR A 249 -0.92 13.63 8.21
C TYR A 249 0.21 14.54 7.73
N VAL A 250 1.30 13.94 7.26
CA VAL A 250 2.49 14.64 6.74
C VAL A 250 2.81 14.13 5.35
N VAL A 251 3.14 15.03 4.42
CA VAL A 251 3.53 14.73 3.02
C VAL A 251 4.65 15.64 2.57
N GLY A 252 5.21 15.35 1.40
CA GLY A 252 6.24 16.17 0.76
C GLY A 252 7.59 16.12 1.49
N ASP A 253 8.33 17.23 1.47
CA ASP A 253 9.69 17.28 2.02
C ASP A 253 9.77 17.00 3.52
N PRO A 254 8.84 17.46 4.38
CA PRO A 254 8.86 17.05 5.79
C PRO A 254 8.77 15.53 6.00
N LEU A 255 7.98 14.82 5.19
CA LEU A 255 7.91 13.35 5.27
C LEU A 255 9.22 12.71 4.82
N LYS A 256 9.83 13.21 3.74
CA LYS A 256 11.14 12.75 3.25
C LYS A 256 12.23 12.98 4.31
N GLU A 257 12.22 14.13 4.99
CA GLU A 257 13.14 14.39 6.10
C GLU A 257 12.94 13.41 7.26
N LEU A 258 11.67 13.09 7.61
CA LEU A 258 11.37 12.11 8.66
C LEU A 258 11.96 10.73 8.34
N TYR A 259 11.81 10.24 7.13
CA TYR A 259 12.43 8.98 6.72
C TYR A 259 13.96 9.07 6.71
N SER A 260 14.50 10.16 6.15
CA SER A 260 15.95 10.32 5.92
C SER A 260 16.76 10.38 7.21
N ASN A 261 16.16 10.82 8.31
CA ASN A 261 16.84 11.12 9.56
C ASN A 261 16.39 10.25 10.74
N CYS A 262 15.48 9.28 10.55
CA CYS A 262 15.09 8.38 11.65
C CYS A 262 16.27 7.47 12.05
N GLY A 263 16.38 7.18 13.35
CA GLY A 263 17.33 6.19 13.86
C GLY A 263 16.85 4.76 13.62
N LEU A 264 15.53 4.57 13.63
CA LEU A 264 14.87 3.28 13.39
C LEU A 264 13.49 3.52 12.79
N PHE A 265 13.15 2.82 11.70
CA PHE A 265 11.79 2.74 11.19
C PHE A 265 11.13 1.48 11.75
N VAL A 266 9.87 1.58 12.22
CA VAL A 266 9.13 0.45 12.78
C VAL A 266 7.80 0.27 12.07
N LEU A 267 7.52 -0.96 11.63
CA LEU A 267 6.24 -1.37 11.04
C LEU A 267 5.62 -2.52 11.84
N PRO A 268 4.73 -2.24 12.82
CA PRO A 268 4.18 -3.23 13.72
C PRO A 268 2.88 -3.89 13.21
N SER A 269 2.65 -3.89 11.90
CA SER A 269 1.40 -4.31 11.30
C SER A 269 1.09 -5.79 11.55
N HIS A 270 -0.17 -6.11 11.85
CA HIS A 270 -0.65 -7.48 11.97
C HIS A 270 -0.94 -8.11 10.60
N THR A 271 -1.22 -7.29 9.60
CA THR A 271 -1.44 -7.72 8.21
C THR A 271 -1.10 -6.60 7.23
N GLU A 272 -0.50 -6.99 6.12
CA GLU A 272 -0.12 -6.10 5.01
C GLU A 272 -0.45 -6.74 3.64
N GLY A 273 -0.39 -5.96 2.59
CA GLY A 273 -0.17 -6.46 1.24
C GLY A 273 1.32 -6.38 0.92
N LEU A 274 1.77 -5.19 0.51
CA LEU A 274 3.18 -4.79 0.47
C LEU A 274 3.23 -3.32 0.90
N SER A 275 3.89 -3.05 2.01
CA SER A 275 3.87 -1.72 2.63
C SER A 275 4.73 -0.71 1.88
N LEU A 276 4.09 0.34 1.31
CA LEU A 276 4.81 1.45 0.67
C LEU A 276 5.72 2.18 1.67
N SER A 277 5.26 2.39 2.92
CA SER A 277 6.07 3.06 3.93
C SER A 277 7.32 2.27 4.32
N LEU A 278 7.26 0.94 4.27
CA LEU A 278 8.43 0.09 4.45
C LEU A 278 9.40 0.23 3.27
N LEU A 279 8.90 0.19 2.04
CA LEU A 279 9.71 0.39 0.85
C LEU A 279 10.38 1.77 0.85
N GLU A 280 9.65 2.83 1.23
CA GLU A 280 10.20 4.19 1.38
C GLU A 280 11.34 4.23 2.41
N ALA A 281 11.17 3.58 3.56
CA ALA A 281 12.22 3.51 4.58
C ALA A 281 13.45 2.73 4.10
N LEU A 282 13.23 1.57 3.48
CA LEU A 282 14.31 0.75 2.94
C LEU A 282 15.07 1.46 1.81
N SER A 283 14.38 2.20 0.94
CA SER A 283 14.98 2.85 -0.25
C SER A 283 16.01 3.92 0.08
N ILE A 284 15.93 4.52 1.25
CA ILE A 284 16.91 5.50 1.74
C ILE A 284 17.89 4.90 2.75
N GLY A 285 17.86 3.57 2.93
CA GLY A 285 18.75 2.87 3.82
C GLY A 285 18.42 3.09 5.32
N ALA A 286 17.18 3.36 5.68
CA ALA A 286 16.78 3.40 7.09
C ALA A 286 16.84 1.99 7.69
N ARG A 287 17.34 1.86 8.92
CA ARG A 287 17.23 0.62 9.66
C ARG A 287 15.76 0.31 9.93
N CYS A 288 15.31 -0.92 9.66
CA CYS A 288 13.90 -1.30 9.78
C CYS A 288 13.70 -2.41 10.82
N LEU A 289 12.66 -2.26 11.65
CA LEU A 289 12.13 -3.29 12.55
C LEU A 289 10.69 -3.54 12.18
N VAL A 290 10.34 -4.77 11.84
CA VAL A 290 9.00 -5.12 11.34
C VAL A 290 8.39 -6.27 12.13
N SER A 291 7.07 -6.38 12.12
CA SER A 291 6.40 -7.60 12.58
C SER A 291 6.76 -8.78 11.69
N ASP A 292 6.96 -9.96 12.29
CA ASP A 292 7.27 -11.22 11.60
C ASP A 292 6.03 -11.78 10.89
N ILE A 293 5.61 -11.09 9.83
CA ILE A 293 4.59 -11.55 8.89
C ILE A 293 5.22 -11.69 7.51
N PRO A 294 4.78 -12.67 6.69
CA PRO A 294 5.41 -12.96 5.39
C PRO A 294 5.53 -11.74 4.48
N GLU A 295 4.53 -10.85 4.48
CA GLU A 295 4.47 -9.66 3.64
C GLU A 295 5.57 -8.64 4.00
N ASN A 296 6.02 -8.59 5.23
CA ASN A 296 7.09 -7.73 5.69
C ASN A 296 8.46 -8.40 5.55
N THR A 297 8.56 -9.65 6.01
CA THR A 297 9.86 -10.36 6.07
C THR A 297 10.41 -10.69 4.69
N VAL A 298 9.56 -10.92 3.69
CA VAL A 298 10.01 -11.13 2.31
C VAL A 298 10.80 -9.94 1.74
N VAL A 299 10.52 -8.73 2.22
CA VAL A 299 11.19 -7.50 1.77
C VAL A 299 12.39 -7.15 2.64
N THR A 300 12.34 -7.52 3.93
CA THR A 300 13.35 -7.15 4.91
C THR A 300 14.32 -8.26 5.26
N ASP A 301 14.15 -9.47 4.76
CA ASP A 301 14.80 -10.74 5.17
C ASP A 301 16.28 -10.60 5.59
N ILE A 302 17.07 -9.86 4.81
CA ILE A 302 18.50 -9.65 5.10
C ILE A 302 18.83 -8.21 5.57
N TYR A 303 17.90 -7.27 5.46
CA TYR A 303 18.15 -5.84 5.72
C TYR A 303 17.36 -5.27 6.90
N GLY A 304 16.52 -6.05 7.54
CA GLY A 304 15.71 -5.62 8.68
C GLY A 304 15.72 -6.64 9.80
N ALA A 305 15.24 -6.19 10.97
CA ALA A 305 14.98 -7.04 12.10
C ALA A 305 13.48 -7.32 12.21
N ALA A 306 13.12 -8.48 12.76
CA ALA A 306 11.72 -8.83 12.99
C ALA A 306 11.44 -9.07 14.48
N PHE A 307 10.16 -8.93 14.85
CA PHE A 307 9.62 -9.25 16.15
C PHE A 307 8.28 -9.96 15.99
N LYS A 308 7.88 -10.74 16.98
CA LYS A 308 6.64 -11.52 16.95
C LYS A 308 5.42 -10.61 16.96
N PRO A 309 4.49 -10.72 15.98
CA PRO A 309 3.28 -9.91 15.93
C PRO A 309 2.46 -10.00 17.22
N GLU A 310 1.84 -8.90 17.64
CA GLU A 310 1.00 -8.81 18.84
C GLU A 310 1.71 -9.11 20.18
N ASP A 311 3.04 -9.24 20.16
CA ASP A 311 3.86 -9.48 21.34
C ASP A 311 4.63 -8.19 21.71
N THR A 312 4.05 -7.38 22.61
CA THR A 312 4.61 -6.08 23.00
C THR A 312 5.89 -6.23 23.82
N ASP A 313 6.13 -7.37 24.48
CA ASP A 313 7.37 -7.64 25.22
C ASP A 313 8.51 -8.00 24.26
N ASP A 314 8.22 -8.78 23.21
CA ASP A 314 9.19 -9.06 22.15
C ASP A 314 9.53 -7.79 21.36
N LEU A 315 8.52 -7.00 21.01
CA LEU A 315 8.72 -5.68 20.39
C LEU A 315 9.61 -4.78 21.27
N ALA A 316 9.39 -4.75 22.59
CA ALA A 316 10.19 -3.94 23.51
C ALA A 316 11.67 -4.39 23.53
N ARG A 317 11.92 -5.71 23.55
CA ARG A 317 13.28 -6.27 23.46
C ARG A 317 13.95 -5.91 22.13
N ALA A 318 13.20 -6.06 21.03
CA ALA A 318 13.67 -5.72 19.68
C ALA A 318 13.99 -4.23 19.56
N LEU A 319 13.09 -3.34 19.99
CA LEU A 319 13.31 -1.89 19.99
C LEU A 319 14.59 -1.50 20.75
N LYS A 320 14.78 -2.06 21.95
CA LYS A 320 15.98 -1.80 22.74
C LYS A 320 17.25 -2.24 22.01
N ARG A 321 17.24 -3.44 21.45
CA ARG A 321 18.37 -4.00 20.66
C ARG A 321 18.66 -3.13 19.44
N GLU A 322 17.64 -2.85 18.61
CA GLU A 322 17.83 -2.16 17.34
C GLU A 322 18.20 -0.68 17.48
N CYS A 323 17.81 -0.03 18.58
CA CYS A 323 18.21 1.35 18.87
C CYS A 323 19.66 1.49 19.34
N THR A 324 20.31 0.40 19.79
CA THR A 324 21.69 0.42 20.33
C THR A 324 22.73 -0.16 19.38
N GLN A 325 22.32 -0.97 18.41
CA GLN A 325 23.24 -1.57 17.46
C GLN A 325 23.58 -0.61 16.32
N GLU A 326 24.82 -0.64 15.87
CA GLU A 326 25.21 0.04 14.63
C GLU A 326 24.59 -0.64 13.41
N TYR A 327 24.28 0.15 12.39
CA TYR A 327 23.83 -0.33 11.09
C TYR A 327 24.92 0.00 10.05
N PRO A 328 25.71 -0.99 9.59
CA PRO A 328 26.86 -0.77 8.73
C PRO A 328 26.50 -0.09 7.41
N ASP A 329 27.31 0.86 6.96
CA ASP A 329 27.05 1.58 5.70
C ASP A 329 27.03 0.65 4.49
N ALA A 330 27.86 -0.40 4.48
CA ALA A 330 27.84 -1.40 3.42
C ALA A 330 26.48 -2.11 3.32
N MET A 331 25.89 -2.50 4.44
CA MET A 331 24.56 -3.11 4.47
C MET A 331 23.47 -2.11 4.04
N ARG A 332 23.61 -0.86 4.43
CA ARG A 332 22.71 0.24 4.02
C ARG A 332 22.72 0.44 2.50
N GLN A 333 23.90 0.43 1.87
CA GLN A 333 24.03 0.56 0.42
C GLN A 333 23.45 -0.65 -0.33
N GLN A 334 23.72 -1.86 0.14
CA GLN A 334 23.12 -3.08 -0.43
C GLN A 334 21.59 -3.08 -0.33
N GLN A 335 21.05 -2.62 0.81
CA GLN A 335 19.60 -2.45 1.00
C GLN A 335 19.01 -1.48 -0.03
N ILE A 336 19.62 -0.31 -0.20
CA ILE A 336 19.19 0.70 -1.17
C ILE A 336 19.21 0.11 -2.58
N GLU A 337 20.29 -0.53 -3.00
CA GLU A 337 20.43 -1.15 -4.31
C GLU A 337 19.38 -2.25 -4.54
N TYR A 338 19.13 -3.09 -3.53
CA TYR A 338 18.10 -4.11 -3.59
C TYR A 338 16.71 -3.52 -3.86
N VAL A 339 16.34 -2.45 -3.14
CA VAL A 339 15.04 -1.81 -3.32
C VAL A 339 14.94 -1.11 -4.68
N HIS A 340 16.01 -0.44 -5.11
CA HIS A 340 16.06 0.19 -6.43
C HIS A 340 15.88 -0.83 -7.56
N THR A 341 16.54 -1.98 -7.46
CA THR A 341 16.47 -3.01 -8.51
C THR A 341 15.09 -3.67 -8.59
N ASN A 342 14.39 -3.85 -7.44
CA ASN A 342 13.21 -4.69 -7.38
C ASN A 342 11.89 -3.93 -7.26
N PHE A 343 11.92 -2.68 -6.77
CA PHE A 343 10.72 -1.91 -6.43
C PHE A 343 10.73 -0.50 -7.04
N GLU A 344 11.49 -0.31 -8.13
CA GLU A 344 11.48 0.95 -8.88
C GLU A 344 10.13 1.13 -9.60
N TYR A 345 9.67 2.36 -9.58
CA TYR A 345 8.34 2.71 -10.08
C TYR A 345 8.19 2.45 -11.59
N ASP A 346 9.22 2.75 -12.38
CA ASP A 346 9.18 2.55 -13.84
C ASP A 346 9.14 1.08 -14.22
N VAL A 347 9.82 0.20 -13.45
CA VAL A 347 9.73 -1.26 -13.62
C VAL A 347 8.31 -1.77 -13.35
N MET A 348 7.65 -1.26 -12.32
CA MET A 348 6.24 -1.58 -12.06
C MET A 348 5.34 -1.11 -13.21
N LEU A 349 5.57 0.10 -13.69
CA LEU A 349 4.79 0.70 -14.76
C LEU A 349 4.92 -0.09 -16.06
N ASP A 350 6.14 -0.49 -16.46
CA ASP A 350 6.39 -1.35 -17.63
C ASP A 350 5.59 -2.65 -17.56
N ARG A 351 5.55 -3.28 -16.36
CA ARG A 351 4.76 -4.51 -16.14
C ARG A 351 3.25 -4.28 -16.27
N TYR A 352 2.72 -3.14 -15.81
CA TYR A 352 1.31 -2.80 -16.02
C TYR A 352 0.99 -2.53 -17.49
N GLU A 353 1.88 -1.89 -18.24
CA GLU A 353 1.72 -1.72 -19.69
C GLU A 353 1.67 -3.09 -20.39
N GLU A 354 2.56 -4.02 -20.05
CA GLU A 354 2.55 -5.39 -20.58
C GLU A 354 1.20 -6.09 -20.31
N VAL A 355 0.64 -5.93 -19.08
CA VAL A 355 -0.70 -6.45 -18.75
C VAL A 355 -1.77 -5.84 -19.64
N TYR A 356 -1.76 -4.53 -19.85
CA TYR A 356 -2.77 -3.88 -20.69
C TYR A 356 -2.66 -4.30 -22.16
N HIS A 357 -1.46 -4.35 -22.73
CA HIS A 357 -1.22 -4.85 -24.09
C HIS A 357 -1.65 -6.32 -24.25
N HIS A 358 -1.37 -7.16 -23.24
CA HIS A 358 -1.78 -8.55 -23.24
C HIS A 358 -3.31 -8.71 -23.32
N VAL A 359 -4.07 -7.98 -22.49
CA VAL A 359 -5.53 -8.15 -22.45
C VAL A 359 -6.25 -7.59 -23.67
N VAL A 360 -5.69 -6.60 -24.36
CA VAL A 360 -6.25 -6.09 -25.63
C VAL A 360 -5.77 -6.87 -26.87
N GLY A 361 -4.89 -7.86 -26.68
CA GLY A 361 -4.40 -8.71 -27.77
C GLY A 361 -3.39 -8.02 -28.69
N ASP A 362 -2.61 -7.07 -28.18
CA ASP A 362 -1.55 -6.41 -28.94
C ASP A 362 -0.31 -7.34 -29.03
N PRO A 363 0.04 -7.82 -30.25
CA PRO A 363 1.14 -8.77 -30.42
C PRO A 363 2.54 -8.17 -30.22
N LEU A 364 2.67 -6.84 -30.18
CA LEU A 364 3.98 -6.16 -30.13
C LEU A 364 4.68 -6.27 -28.77
N LYS A 365 3.97 -6.66 -27.71
CA LYS A 365 4.53 -6.84 -26.36
C LYS A 365 4.00 -8.13 -25.70
N ALA A 366 4.40 -9.30 -26.22
CA ALA A 366 4.10 -10.57 -25.55
C ALA A 366 4.76 -10.62 -24.16
N MET A 367 4.00 -10.97 -23.12
CA MET A 367 4.50 -11.08 -21.74
C MET A 367 5.72 -11.99 -21.65
N PRO A 368 6.85 -11.53 -21.08
CA PRO A 368 7.99 -12.39 -20.80
C PRO A 368 7.57 -13.57 -19.91
N SER A 369 8.10 -14.75 -20.20
CA SER A 369 7.82 -15.98 -19.41
C SER A 369 8.19 -15.87 -17.93
N THR A 370 9.01 -14.90 -17.56
CA THR A 370 9.44 -14.59 -16.17
C THR A 370 8.31 -14.02 -15.34
N LEU A 371 7.35 -13.28 -15.90
CA LEU A 371 6.20 -12.74 -15.16
C LEU A 371 5.18 -13.82 -14.76
N LYS A 372 5.16 -14.95 -15.48
CA LYS A 372 4.28 -16.10 -15.18
C LYS A 372 4.81 -16.97 -14.01
N LYS A 373 6.04 -16.77 -13.54
CA LYS A 373 6.71 -17.66 -12.58
C LYS A 373 6.73 -17.17 -11.13
N GLY A 374 6.00 -16.10 -10.78
CA GLY A 374 5.74 -15.72 -9.37
C GLY A 374 6.97 -15.64 -8.46
N LYS A 375 8.14 -15.27 -8.99
CA LYS A 375 9.30 -14.99 -8.14
C LYS A 375 9.49 -13.49 -8.07
N VAL A 376 9.28 -12.91 -6.89
CA VAL A 376 10.02 -11.71 -6.50
C VAL A 376 11.49 -12.13 -6.59
N PRO A 377 12.38 -11.36 -7.25
CA PRO A 377 13.79 -11.66 -7.19
C PRO A 377 14.24 -11.60 -5.73
N VAL A 378 14.21 -12.75 -5.05
CA VAL A 378 14.87 -12.91 -3.75
C VAL A 378 16.35 -12.79 -4.06
N GLY A 379 17.01 -11.83 -3.43
CA GLY A 379 18.45 -11.63 -3.57
C GLY A 379 19.15 -12.96 -3.45
N ALA A 380 19.99 -13.27 -4.43
CA ALA A 380 20.76 -14.50 -4.43
C ALA A 380 21.47 -14.61 -3.07
N LYS A 381 21.17 -15.69 -2.34
CA LYS A 381 21.97 -16.05 -1.17
C LYS A 381 23.41 -16.19 -1.65
N ALA A 382 24.27 -15.23 -1.26
CA ALA A 382 25.70 -15.36 -1.36
C ALA A 382 26.22 -16.24 -0.22
#